data_c8e6f43f6ec536ad349eacc568770617
#
_entry.id   c8e6f43f6ec536ad349eacc568770617
#
_cell.length_a   1.000
_cell.length_b   1.000
_cell.length_c   1.000
_cell.angle_alpha   90.00
_cell.angle_beta   90.00
_cell.angle_gamma   90.00
#
_symmetry.space_group_name_H-M   'P 1'
#
loop_
_entity.id
_entity.type
_entity.pdbx_description
1 polymer ?
#
loop_
_entity_poly.entity_id
_entity_poly.type
_entity_poly.pdbx_seq_one_letter_code
_entity_poly.pdbx_strand_id
1 'polypeptide(L)'
;MDPSASITIDDSLWPLLQVRFPSAFTNSQQEQYLSRLLTYLRRGERYVGILDTHLLKNTTSEQRQRQADFIKEHEALFRSCSLGTAGIITSPLMALGARILIHLKPMPSPYYVASSLPAAVTWAAERLELAGLFGPAERVRRHFGLLAERRTG
;
A
#
# COMPACT_ATOMS: atom_id res chain seq x y z
N MET A 1 -6.15 25.36 5.68
CA MET A 1 -5.60 24.00 5.75
C MET A 1 -5.65 23.39 4.36
N ASP A 2 -4.50 23.06 3.83
CA ASP A 2 -4.42 22.48 2.49
C ASP A 2 -4.87 21.01 2.53
N PRO A 3 -5.97 20.63 1.84
CA PRO A 3 -6.41 19.24 1.84
C PRO A 3 -5.38 18.27 1.25
N SER A 4 -4.48 18.78 0.39
CA SER A 4 -3.42 17.96 -0.20
C SER A 4 -2.32 17.59 0.80
N ALA A 5 -2.31 18.19 1.98
CA ALA A 5 -1.30 17.95 3.02
C ALA A 5 -1.65 16.78 3.95
N SER A 6 -2.81 16.14 3.78
CA SER A 6 -3.18 15.01 4.64
C SER A 6 -2.88 13.67 3.97
N ILE A 7 -2.65 12.65 4.81
CA ILE A 7 -2.59 11.27 4.35
C ILE A 7 -4.02 10.83 4.03
N THR A 8 -4.28 10.39 2.81
CA THR A 8 -5.61 9.97 2.38
C THR A 8 -5.69 8.47 2.23
N ILE A 9 -6.82 7.91 2.61
CA ILE A 9 -7.13 6.49 2.47
C ILE A 9 -8.37 6.35 1.60
N ASP A 10 -8.26 5.57 0.53
CA ASP A 10 -9.36 5.30 -0.40
C ASP A 10 -9.68 3.80 -0.38
N ASP A 11 -10.85 3.44 0.12
CA ASP A 11 -11.34 2.06 0.17
C ASP A 11 -12.45 1.80 -0.86
N SER A 12 -12.65 2.70 -1.82
CA SER A 12 -13.74 2.59 -2.81
C SER A 12 -13.63 1.32 -3.66
N LEU A 13 -12.45 0.75 -3.76
CA LEU A 13 -12.20 -0.50 -4.48
C LEU A 13 -11.86 -1.66 -3.53
N TRP A 14 -12.35 -1.59 -2.27
CA TRP A 14 -12.09 -2.67 -1.32
C TRP A 14 -12.39 -4.04 -1.95
N PRO A 15 -11.52 -5.06 -1.81
CA PRO A 15 -10.40 -5.18 -0.88
C PRO A 15 -9.05 -4.59 -1.35
N LEU A 16 -9.05 -3.64 -2.25
CA LEU A 16 -7.88 -2.80 -2.52
C LEU A 16 -7.96 -1.56 -1.62
N LEU A 17 -6.91 -1.34 -0.82
CA LEU A 17 -6.79 -0.17 0.03
C LEU A 17 -5.67 0.72 -0.51
N GLN A 18 -6.02 1.93 -0.92
CA GLN A 18 -5.06 2.89 -1.47
C GLN A 18 -4.77 3.96 -0.42
N VAL A 19 -3.50 4.19 -0.15
CA VAL A 19 -3.04 5.23 0.77
C VAL A 19 -2.13 6.18 -0.01
N ARG A 20 -2.43 7.46 0.03
CA ARG A 20 -1.60 8.49 -0.60
C ARG A 20 -1.01 9.39 0.47
N PHE A 21 0.31 9.56 0.42
CA PHE A 21 1.03 10.42 1.34
C PHE A 21 1.28 11.78 0.69
N PRO A 22 1.15 12.89 1.46
CA PRO A 22 1.53 14.22 0.99
C PRO A 22 3.05 14.37 1.01
N SER A 23 3.55 15.56 0.69
CA SER A 23 4.99 15.83 0.73
C SER A 23 5.58 15.73 2.13
N ALA A 24 4.77 16.04 3.15
CA ALA A 24 5.12 15.91 4.56
C ALA A 24 3.83 15.80 5.37
N PHE A 25 3.90 15.22 6.55
CA PHE A 25 2.76 15.09 7.46
C PHE A 25 3.21 15.27 8.91
N THR A 26 2.27 15.66 9.77
CA THR A 26 2.52 15.78 11.20
C THR A 26 2.43 14.43 11.90
N ASN A 27 2.99 14.34 13.11
CA ASN A 27 2.85 13.14 13.93
C ASN A 27 1.37 12.84 14.21
N SER A 28 0.55 13.86 14.42
CA SER A 28 -0.89 13.69 14.61
C SER A 28 -1.57 13.09 13.39
N GLN A 29 -1.23 13.56 12.20
CA GLN A 29 -1.76 13.00 10.95
C GLN A 29 -1.33 11.55 10.77
N GLN A 30 -0.10 11.21 11.15
CA GLN A 30 0.37 9.84 11.11
C GLN A 30 -0.44 8.95 12.05
N GLU A 31 -0.69 9.40 13.28
CA GLU A 31 -1.48 8.63 14.25
C GLU A 31 -2.92 8.42 13.77
N GLN A 32 -3.53 9.44 13.15
CA GLN A 32 -4.86 9.30 12.55
C GLN A 32 -4.87 8.25 11.44
N TYR A 33 -3.86 8.27 10.57
CA TYR A 33 -3.71 7.28 9.52
C TYR A 33 -3.54 5.86 10.09
N LEU A 34 -2.64 5.67 11.03
CA LEU A 34 -2.37 4.36 11.64
C LEU A 34 -3.62 3.82 12.37
N SER A 35 -4.36 4.71 13.05
CA SER A 35 -5.59 4.34 13.71
C SER A 35 -6.65 3.86 12.71
N ARG A 36 -6.79 4.53 11.57
CA ARG A 36 -7.70 4.11 10.50
C ARG A 36 -7.25 2.78 9.88
N LEU A 37 -5.97 2.64 9.61
CA LEU A 37 -5.43 1.39 9.08
C LEU A 37 -5.74 0.21 10.02
N LEU A 38 -5.61 0.43 11.31
CA LEU A 38 -5.93 -0.59 12.31
C LEU A 38 -7.39 -1.03 12.24
N THR A 39 -8.34 -0.11 11.96
CA THR A 39 -9.75 -0.49 11.80
C THR A 39 -9.95 -1.46 10.62
N TYR A 40 -9.22 -1.27 9.53
CA TYR A 40 -9.27 -2.21 8.40
C TYR A 40 -8.68 -3.57 8.78
N LEU A 41 -7.55 -3.58 9.46
CA LEU A 41 -6.92 -4.83 9.92
C LEU A 41 -7.84 -5.61 10.86
N ARG A 42 -8.57 -4.93 11.73
CA ARG A 42 -9.49 -5.55 12.68
C ARG A 42 -10.77 -6.10 12.07
N ARG A 43 -11.07 -5.77 10.81
CA ARG A 43 -12.19 -6.40 10.10
C ARG A 43 -11.99 -7.89 9.89
N GLY A 44 -10.73 -8.36 9.88
CA GLY A 44 -10.40 -9.75 9.64
C GLY A 44 -10.57 -10.18 8.20
N GLU A 45 -10.79 -9.24 7.27
CA GLU A 45 -10.93 -9.51 5.84
C GLU A 45 -9.58 -9.43 5.15
N ARG A 46 -9.38 -10.24 4.12
CA ARG A 46 -8.16 -10.19 3.32
C ARG A 46 -8.21 -8.98 2.39
N TYR A 47 -7.09 -8.29 2.26
CA TYR A 47 -6.98 -7.09 1.43
C TYR A 47 -5.56 -6.95 0.88
N VAL A 48 -5.40 -6.12 -0.12
CA VAL A 48 -4.10 -5.70 -0.67
C VAL A 48 -3.99 -4.19 -0.57
N GLY A 49 -2.80 -3.69 -0.23
CA GLY A 49 -2.56 -2.26 -0.07
C GLY A 49 -1.66 -1.68 -1.15
N ILE A 50 -1.90 -0.42 -1.48
CA ILE A 50 -0.99 0.39 -2.28
C ILE A 50 -0.65 1.63 -1.46
N LEU A 51 0.64 1.85 -1.21
CA LEU A 51 1.14 3.05 -0.55
C LEU A 51 1.78 3.95 -1.60
N ASP A 52 1.10 5.02 -1.97
CA ASP A 52 1.60 5.98 -2.94
C ASP A 52 2.41 7.05 -2.22
N THR A 53 3.73 6.96 -2.35
CA THR A 53 4.68 7.87 -1.71
C THR A 53 5.36 8.80 -2.71
N HIS A 54 4.82 8.93 -3.94
CA HIS A 54 5.50 9.70 -4.98
C HIS A 54 5.67 11.18 -4.63
N LEU A 55 4.78 11.75 -3.80
CA LEU A 55 4.87 13.13 -3.33
C LEU A 55 5.71 13.28 -2.07
N LEU A 56 5.96 12.18 -1.37
CA LEU A 56 6.60 12.22 -0.05
C LEU A 56 8.07 12.64 -0.17
N LYS A 57 8.44 13.72 0.52
CA LYS A 57 9.80 14.27 0.49
C LYS A 57 10.47 14.26 1.85
N ASN A 58 9.69 14.54 2.88
CA ASN A 58 10.22 14.76 4.22
C ASN A 58 9.50 13.89 5.24
N THR A 59 10.23 12.94 5.81
CA THR A 59 9.80 12.20 7.00
C THR A 59 10.89 12.32 8.05
N THR A 60 10.50 12.38 9.31
CA THR A 60 11.45 12.35 10.41
C THR A 60 11.84 10.90 10.72
N SER A 61 12.99 10.71 11.35
CA SER A 61 13.38 9.39 11.83
C SER A 61 12.38 8.86 12.85
N GLU A 62 11.79 9.73 13.66
CA GLU A 62 10.73 9.37 14.59
C GLU A 62 9.50 8.81 13.88
N GLN A 63 9.07 9.46 12.78
CA GLN A 63 7.93 9.00 11.98
C GLN A 63 8.21 7.64 11.32
N ARG A 64 9.42 7.45 10.79
CA ARG A 64 9.83 6.15 10.21
C ARG A 64 9.85 5.05 11.28
N GLN A 65 10.34 5.38 12.46
CA GLN A 65 10.36 4.43 13.58
C GLN A 65 8.94 4.07 14.03
N ARG A 66 8.04 5.07 14.10
CA ARG A 66 6.64 4.85 14.46
C ARG A 66 5.96 3.89 13.47
N GLN A 67 6.21 4.06 12.18
CA GLN A 67 5.68 3.16 11.14
C GLN A 67 6.19 1.73 11.35
N ALA A 68 7.48 1.57 11.60
CA ALA A 68 8.06 0.24 11.85
C ALA A 68 7.50 -0.41 13.11
N ASP A 69 7.35 0.36 14.17
CA ASP A 69 6.79 -0.11 15.44
C ASP A 69 5.33 -0.56 15.28
N PHE A 70 4.54 0.20 14.52
CA PHE A 70 3.15 -0.16 14.23
C PHE A 70 3.07 -1.52 13.52
N ILE A 71 3.89 -1.73 12.50
CA ILE A 71 3.91 -3.00 11.76
C ILE A 71 4.28 -4.14 12.71
N LYS A 72 5.27 -3.95 13.56
CA LYS A 72 5.71 -4.95 14.52
C LYS A 72 4.64 -5.25 15.57
N GLU A 73 4.00 -4.21 16.11
CA GLU A 73 2.93 -4.35 17.12
C GLU A 73 1.75 -5.16 16.59
N HIS A 74 1.45 -5.03 15.29
CA HIS A 74 0.29 -5.66 14.66
C HIS A 74 0.68 -6.73 13.63
N GLU A 75 1.84 -7.31 13.79
CA GLU A 75 2.40 -8.29 12.85
C GLU A 75 1.45 -9.45 12.56
N ALA A 76 0.79 -9.98 13.58
CA ALA A 76 -0.14 -11.09 13.43
C ALA A 76 -1.35 -10.72 12.55
N LEU A 77 -1.87 -9.49 12.71
CA LEU A 77 -2.97 -9.00 11.88
C LEU A 77 -2.54 -8.82 10.42
N PHE A 78 -1.35 -8.28 10.20
CA PHE A 78 -0.81 -8.15 8.83
C PHE A 78 -0.65 -9.52 8.17
N ARG A 79 -0.13 -10.49 8.87
CA ARG A 79 0.03 -11.86 8.34
C ARG A 79 -1.30 -12.50 7.99
N SER A 80 -2.34 -12.29 8.78
CA SER A 80 -3.63 -12.94 8.57
C SER A 80 -4.49 -12.22 7.53
N CYS A 81 -4.37 -10.89 7.38
CA CYS A 81 -5.27 -10.09 6.56
C CYS A 81 -4.61 -9.54 5.29
N SER A 82 -3.34 -9.14 5.36
CA SER A 82 -2.68 -8.51 4.22
C SER A 82 -2.21 -9.54 3.19
N LEU A 83 -2.71 -9.41 1.97
CA LEU A 83 -2.24 -10.19 0.82
C LEU A 83 -0.94 -9.64 0.26
N GLY A 84 -0.56 -8.44 0.66
CA GLY A 84 0.64 -7.75 0.26
C GLY A 84 0.44 -6.26 0.19
N THR A 85 1.54 -5.54 0.05
CA THR A 85 1.56 -4.09 -0.07
C THR A 85 2.51 -3.69 -1.20
N ALA A 86 2.05 -2.85 -2.12
CA ALA A 86 2.89 -2.23 -3.12
C ALA A 86 3.18 -0.80 -2.71
N GLY A 87 4.46 -0.46 -2.56
CA GLY A 87 4.90 0.90 -2.31
C GLY A 87 5.35 1.56 -3.61
N ILE A 88 4.77 2.71 -3.96
CA ILE A 88 5.18 3.45 -5.15
C ILE A 88 6.31 4.39 -4.76
N ILE A 89 7.50 4.10 -5.27
CA ILE A 89 8.71 4.89 -5.02
C ILE A 89 9.30 5.27 -6.36
N THR A 90 9.25 6.56 -6.71
CA THR A 90 9.65 7.04 -8.03
C THR A 90 11.14 7.32 -8.14
N SER A 91 11.84 7.58 -7.04
CA SER A 91 13.28 7.78 -7.04
C SER A 91 14.02 6.43 -7.16
N PRO A 92 14.85 6.22 -8.19
CA PRO A 92 15.59 4.96 -8.33
C PRO A 92 16.50 4.64 -7.14
N LEU A 93 17.14 5.65 -6.57
CA LEU A 93 18.02 5.46 -5.42
C LEU A 93 17.24 5.05 -4.17
N MET A 94 16.10 5.70 -3.91
CA MET A 94 15.24 5.34 -2.78
C MET A 94 14.60 3.97 -2.97
N ALA A 95 14.23 3.62 -4.20
CA ALA A 95 13.68 2.31 -4.53
C ALA A 95 14.71 1.20 -4.26
N LEU A 96 15.97 1.43 -4.64
CA LEU A 96 17.05 0.49 -4.35
C LEU A 96 17.23 0.31 -2.84
N GLY A 97 17.26 1.41 -2.10
CA GLY A 97 17.38 1.38 -0.64
C GLY A 97 16.24 0.62 0.01
N ALA A 98 15.00 0.83 -0.44
CA ALA A 98 13.83 0.14 0.05
C ALA A 98 13.91 -1.37 -0.21
N ARG A 99 14.33 -1.78 -1.41
CA ARG A 99 14.50 -3.21 -1.75
C ARG A 99 15.54 -3.88 -0.87
N ILE A 100 16.65 -3.20 -0.62
CA ILE A 100 17.71 -3.71 0.26
C ILE A 100 17.18 -3.87 1.69
N LEU A 101 16.47 -2.86 2.19
CA LEU A 101 15.92 -2.90 3.56
C LEU A 101 14.90 -4.03 3.73
N ILE A 102 14.02 -4.23 2.75
CA ILE A 102 13.03 -5.30 2.77
C ILE A 102 13.71 -6.67 2.73
N HIS A 103 14.79 -6.80 1.97
CA HIS A 103 15.57 -8.04 1.92
C HIS A 103 16.20 -8.38 3.27
N LEU A 104 16.72 -7.37 3.98
CA LEU A 104 17.35 -7.54 5.28
C LEU A 104 16.34 -7.75 6.41
N LYS A 105 15.18 -7.08 6.33
CA LYS A 105 14.09 -7.17 7.30
C LYS A 105 12.78 -7.47 6.57
N PRO A 106 12.48 -8.74 6.29
CA PRO A 106 11.26 -9.09 5.57
C PRO A 106 10.01 -8.58 6.27
N MET A 107 9.05 -8.11 5.47
CA MET A 107 7.74 -7.68 5.95
C MET A 107 6.88 -8.89 6.32
N PRO A 108 5.89 -8.72 7.21
CA PRO A 108 4.99 -9.83 7.58
C PRO A 108 4.10 -10.32 6.44
N SER A 109 3.99 -9.55 5.35
CA SER A 109 3.29 -9.93 4.13
C SER A 109 4.13 -9.52 2.92
N PRO A 110 3.84 -10.04 1.70
CA PRO A 110 4.61 -9.67 0.52
C PRO A 110 4.65 -8.16 0.29
N TYR A 111 5.82 -7.65 -0.05
CA TYR A 111 6.01 -6.23 -0.34
C TYR A 111 6.65 -6.06 -1.71
N TYR A 112 6.11 -5.15 -2.51
CA TYR A 112 6.60 -4.84 -3.84
C TYR A 112 6.92 -3.35 -3.96
N VAL A 113 8.11 -3.03 -4.43
CA VAL A 113 8.51 -1.65 -4.72
C VAL A 113 8.18 -1.37 -6.18
N ALA A 114 7.12 -0.57 -6.40
CA ALA A 114 6.64 -0.23 -7.72
C ALA A 114 7.17 1.13 -8.15
N SER A 115 7.46 1.29 -9.44
CA SER A 115 7.93 2.55 -10.01
C SER A 115 6.77 3.46 -10.46
N SER A 116 5.55 2.93 -10.56
CA SER A 116 4.39 3.67 -11.05
C SER A 116 3.10 3.10 -10.45
N LEU A 117 2.03 3.88 -10.52
CA LEU A 117 0.70 3.42 -10.11
C LEU A 117 0.23 2.22 -10.95
N PRO A 118 0.32 2.23 -12.30
CA PRO A 118 -0.08 1.06 -13.07
C PRO A 118 0.66 -0.23 -12.67
N ALA A 119 1.96 -0.15 -12.41
CA ALA A 119 2.74 -1.30 -11.94
C ALA A 119 2.24 -1.80 -10.58
N ALA A 120 1.97 -0.89 -9.65
CA ALA A 120 1.45 -1.23 -8.33
C ALA A 120 0.07 -1.90 -8.44
N VAL A 121 -0.82 -1.34 -9.26
CA VAL A 121 -2.17 -1.87 -9.46
C VAL A 121 -2.12 -3.26 -10.10
N THR A 122 -1.29 -3.46 -11.11
CA THR A 122 -1.12 -4.76 -11.75
C THR A 122 -0.68 -5.81 -10.74
N TRP A 123 0.32 -5.50 -9.93
CA TRP A 123 0.78 -6.40 -8.89
C TRP A 123 -0.30 -6.68 -7.84
N ALA A 124 -1.02 -5.64 -7.41
CA ALA A 124 -2.10 -5.78 -6.42
C ALA A 124 -3.21 -6.70 -6.94
N ALA A 125 -3.60 -6.53 -8.21
CA ALA A 125 -4.61 -7.38 -8.83
C ALA A 125 -4.15 -8.84 -8.90
N GLU A 126 -2.88 -9.08 -9.20
CA GLU A 126 -2.29 -10.44 -9.18
C GLU A 126 -2.36 -11.06 -7.77
N ARG A 127 -2.09 -10.28 -6.73
CA ARG A 127 -2.22 -10.76 -5.34
C ARG A 127 -3.66 -11.16 -5.02
N LEU A 128 -4.64 -10.39 -5.49
CA LEU A 128 -6.05 -10.72 -5.32
C LEU A 128 -6.40 -12.03 -6.03
N GLU A 129 -5.93 -12.21 -7.26
CA GLU A 129 -6.14 -13.45 -8.01
C GLU A 129 -5.53 -14.66 -7.31
N LEU A 130 -4.31 -14.54 -6.81
CA LEU A 130 -3.64 -15.62 -6.08
C LEU A 130 -4.40 -16.03 -4.82
N ALA A 131 -5.20 -15.12 -4.27
CA ALA A 131 -6.06 -15.40 -3.12
C ALA A 131 -7.46 -15.90 -3.54
N GLY A 132 -7.72 -16.08 -4.83
CA GLY A 132 -9.01 -16.52 -5.35
C GLY A 132 -10.04 -15.40 -5.47
N LEU A 133 -9.64 -14.16 -5.33
CA LEU A 133 -10.53 -12.98 -5.37
C LEU A 133 -10.56 -12.42 -6.80
N PHE A 134 -11.06 -13.21 -7.74
CA PHE A 134 -11.03 -12.88 -9.18
C PHE A 134 -11.95 -11.70 -9.53
N GLY A 135 -13.14 -11.63 -8.94
CA GLY A 135 -14.07 -10.52 -9.16
C GLY A 135 -13.47 -9.17 -8.73
N PRO A 136 -12.97 -9.07 -7.48
CA PRO A 136 -12.26 -7.86 -7.06
C PRO A 136 -11.06 -7.51 -7.92
N ALA A 137 -10.26 -8.48 -8.34
CA ALA A 137 -9.11 -8.24 -9.22
C ALA A 137 -9.54 -7.63 -10.57
N GLU A 138 -10.58 -8.19 -11.18
CA GLU A 138 -11.11 -7.67 -12.44
C GLU A 138 -11.64 -6.25 -12.27
N ARG A 139 -12.37 -5.99 -11.20
CA ARG A 139 -12.91 -4.66 -10.91
C ARG A 139 -11.80 -3.61 -10.76
N VAL A 140 -10.72 -3.97 -10.06
CA VAL A 140 -9.55 -3.11 -9.90
C VAL A 140 -8.92 -2.80 -11.25
N ARG A 141 -8.65 -3.82 -12.06
CA ARG A 141 -8.07 -3.64 -13.39
C ARG A 141 -8.95 -2.76 -14.28
N ARG A 142 -10.25 -3.00 -14.26
CA ARG A 142 -11.21 -2.23 -15.06
C ARG A 142 -11.21 -0.76 -14.66
N HIS A 143 -11.20 -0.48 -13.36
CA HIS A 143 -11.20 0.89 -12.86
C HIS A 143 -9.97 1.68 -13.36
N PHE A 144 -8.81 1.04 -13.42
CA PHE A 144 -7.56 1.68 -13.84
C PHE A 144 -7.27 1.51 -15.34
N GLY A 145 -8.18 0.94 -16.11
CA GLY A 145 -7.99 0.74 -17.55
C GLY A 145 -6.90 -0.28 -17.89
N LEU A 146 -6.66 -1.24 -17.01
CA LEU A 146 -5.60 -2.25 -17.15
C LEU A 146 -6.13 -3.63 -17.52
N LEU A 147 -7.41 -3.75 -17.90
CA LEU A 147 -7.90 -4.97 -18.50
C LEU A 147 -7.20 -5.15 -19.84
N ALA A 148 -6.48 -6.25 -19.98
CA ALA A 148 -5.98 -6.65 -21.27
C ALA A 148 -7.18 -6.78 -22.21
N GLU A 149 -7.14 -6.07 -23.35
CA GLU A 149 -8.09 -6.33 -24.41
C GLU A 149 -8.01 -7.81 -24.71
N ARG A 150 -9.10 -8.52 -24.49
CA ARG A 150 -9.18 -9.90 -24.93
C ARG A 150 -9.05 -9.84 -26.44
N ARG A 151 -7.90 -10.15 -26.94
CA ARG A 151 -7.73 -10.38 -28.37
C ARG A 151 -8.53 -11.62 -28.70
N THR A 152 -9.72 -11.38 -29.21
CA THR A 152 -10.48 -12.40 -29.87
C THR A 152 -9.78 -12.71 -31.18
N GLY A 153 -9.25 -13.84 -31.28
CA GLY A 153 -8.69 -14.29 -32.54
C GLY A 153 -7.42 -14.96 -32.40
#